data_9ff10559ff99cd74cb9fee6623b9bb26
#
_entry.id   9ff10559ff99cd74cb9fee6623b9bb26
#
_cell.length_a   1.000
_cell.length_b   1.000
_cell.length_c   1.000
_cell.angle_alpha   90.00
_cell.angle_beta   90.00
_cell.angle_gamma   90.00
#
_symmetry.space_group_name_H-M   'P 1'
#
loop_
_entity.id
_entity.type
_entity.pdbx_description
1 polymer ?
#
loop_
_entity_poly.entity_id
_entity_poly.type
_entity_poly.pdbx_seq_one_letter_code
_entity_poly.pdbx_strand_id
1 'polypeptide(L)'
;VGLNTYVTKEESTESSSEEESKTEVYSVKTDDIKSLEFIIDKKDTVFEKKDDSWVKKDETAFPVNQTTLDSAASALEKVEADRVLENVDDLTEYGLDSPSNSVTVTTDDGTTKFNIGDENTSTNQYYIAKDDEDSTVYVVSSSTVTPFMNSLYDYAQGEDFPTIDSSTVKKVQVSQDEDSYILEENSDGATWDVSTDGSDKETADTTAAGNVTSGLGSLAYDQFVDYNAEGLSKYGLDKPYATITVDYQEEVENDSSDESESDSEASESVTEDDTDSTEDTSGDGIDSTASDDGSSGDSSESEAAADSSDDGDSTETTTVDKQLVIYVGDNADDGSRYVTIDNKQVYTMSTDTLSAIIDKKASDLWSLIVNYQSVKTLDQLQVTYAGDTHTVNVSRETSTDDDGNDTETTTYKLDENEIDSTTFTTFYNKLVNMAGQKRLTESYTPAADAEMKVVFADTDNNQTTVTFYSYDTNYYAAVVDNKVFLVNKMTVKEMFTAYETLVNGNAKETETPTTTAEAE
;
A
#
# COMPACT_ATOMS: atom_id res chain seq x y z
N VAL A 1 57.39 -56.55 48.46
CA VAL A 1 56.50 -56.27 47.34
C VAL A 1 55.24 -55.69 47.98
N GLY A 2 55.16 -54.32 48.05
CA GLY A 2 54.06 -53.59 48.63
C GLY A 2 53.13 -53.08 47.53
N LEU A 3 51.86 -53.40 47.66
CA LEU A 3 50.80 -52.91 46.81
C LEU A 3 50.27 -51.64 47.46
N ASN A 4 50.48 -50.50 46.79
CA ASN A 4 49.93 -49.17 47.20
C ASN A 4 48.59 -48.98 46.54
N THR A 5 47.52 -49.08 47.33
CA THR A 5 46.14 -48.73 46.90
C THR A 5 45.99 -47.24 46.96
N TYR A 6 45.87 -46.58 45.81
CA TYR A 6 45.42 -45.18 45.70
C TYR A 6 43.92 -45.16 45.87
N VAL A 7 43.45 -44.52 46.92
CA VAL A 7 42.04 -44.11 47.08
C VAL A 7 41.89 -42.80 46.34
N THR A 8 41.20 -42.80 45.24
CA THR A 8 40.73 -41.62 44.55
C THR A 8 39.53 -41.09 45.32
N LYS A 9 39.70 -39.95 45.96
CA LYS A 9 38.62 -39.12 46.52
C LYS A 9 38.02 -38.38 45.36
N GLU A 10 36.78 -38.71 45.01
CA GLU A 10 35.96 -37.88 44.13
C GLU A 10 35.65 -36.58 44.87
N GLU A 11 36.31 -35.49 44.46
CA GLU A 11 35.87 -34.15 44.77
C GLU A 11 34.68 -33.84 43.83
N SER A 12 33.51 -33.82 44.39
CA SER A 12 32.33 -33.19 43.79
C SER A 12 32.64 -31.69 43.65
N THR A 13 32.98 -31.27 42.46
CA THR A 13 32.96 -29.84 42.07
C THR A 13 31.51 -29.41 42.08
N GLU A 14 31.03 -28.89 43.19
CA GLU A 14 29.91 -27.96 43.19
C GLU A 14 30.39 -26.71 42.44
N SER A 15 29.94 -26.55 41.22
CA SER A 15 29.98 -25.27 40.51
C SER A 15 29.01 -24.34 41.24
N SER A 16 29.50 -23.68 42.28
CA SER A 16 28.87 -22.46 42.75
C SER A 16 29.12 -21.42 41.64
N SER A 17 28.09 -21.11 40.87
CA SER A 17 28.02 -19.81 40.21
C SER A 17 28.05 -18.78 41.34
N GLU A 18 29.19 -18.18 41.60
CA GLU A 18 29.28 -16.91 42.29
C GLU A 18 28.51 -15.94 41.41
N GLU A 19 27.26 -15.61 41.77
CA GLU A 19 26.62 -14.39 41.32
C GLU A 19 27.51 -13.26 41.83
N GLU A 20 28.28 -12.63 40.94
CA GLU A 20 29.05 -11.42 41.26
C GLU A 20 28.06 -10.42 41.79
N SER A 21 28.18 -10.09 43.08
CA SER A 21 27.24 -9.15 43.75
C SER A 21 27.41 -7.77 43.13
N LYS A 22 26.42 -7.30 42.38
CA LYS A 22 26.40 -5.97 41.81
C LYS A 22 26.45 -4.90 42.89
N THR A 23 27.11 -3.80 42.63
CA THR A 23 27.21 -2.65 43.55
C THR A 23 26.21 -1.61 43.13
N GLU A 24 25.30 -1.23 44.02
CA GLU A 24 24.39 -0.10 43.81
C GLU A 24 25.20 1.22 43.79
N VAL A 25 25.13 1.95 42.67
CA VAL A 25 25.81 3.22 42.44
C VAL A 25 24.88 4.40 42.72
N TYR A 26 23.62 4.23 42.36
CA TYR A 26 22.59 5.26 42.53
C TYR A 26 21.21 4.60 42.53
N SER A 27 20.29 5.20 43.25
CA SER A 27 18.88 4.86 43.17
C SER A 27 17.99 6.10 43.37
N VAL A 28 16.88 6.16 42.63
CA VAL A 28 15.90 7.25 42.68
C VAL A 28 14.53 6.66 42.32
N LYS A 29 13.47 7.17 42.90
CA LYS A 29 12.12 6.85 42.39
C LYS A 29 11.85 7.73 41.18
N THR A 30 11.30 7.13 40.13
CA THR A 30 10.96 7.86 38.89
C THR A 30 10.03 9.04 39.13
N ASP A 31 9.11 8.95 40.13
CA ASP A 31 8.21 10.04 40.53
C ASP A 31 8.94 11.23 41.17
N ASP A 32 10.11 11.00 41.77
CA ASP A 32 10.90 12.05 42.41
C ASP A 32 11.77 12.83 41.39
N ILE A 33 11.89 12.33 40.16
CA ILE A 33 12.66 12.98 39.10
C ILE A 33 11.92 14.20 38.57
N LYS A 34 12.54 15.38 38.64
CA LYS A 34 12.02 16.66 38.12
C LYS A 34 12.50 16.97 36.71
N SER A 35 13.77 16.65 36.43
CA SER A 35 14.34 16.84 35.11
C SER A 35 15.46 15.86 34.82
N LEU A 36 15.63 15.58 33.53
CA LEU A 36 16.74 14.88 32.94
C LEU A 36 17.45 15.83 31.96
N GLU A 37 18.78 15.93 32.08
CA GLU A 37 19.61 16.66 31.12
C GLU A 37 20.64 15.71 30.54
N PHE A 38 20.75 15.64 29.25
CA PHE A 38 21.75 14.83 28.57
C PHE A 38 22.18 15.46 27.25
N ILE A 39 23.32 15.04 26.73
CA ILE A 39 23.91 15.61 25.52
C ILE A 39 23.28 14.96 24.29
N ILE A 40 22.58 15.73 23.48
CA ILE A 40 22.04 15.33 22.18
C ILE A 40 22.68 16.20 21.11
N ASP A 41 23.27 15.60 20.08
CA ASP A 41 23.93 16.29 18.97
C ASP A 41 24.95 17.37 19.46
N LYS A 42 25.72 17.03 20.50
CA LYS A 42 26.71 17.88 21.14
C LYS A 42 26.13 19.12 21.85
N LYS A 43 24.83 19.09 22.17
CA LYS A 43 24.12 20.16 22.87
C LYS A 43 23.47 19.60 24.13
N ASP A 44 23.63 20.31 25.23
CA ASP A 44 22.91 20.01 26.47
C ASP A 44 21.41 20.19 26.21
N THR A 45 20.64 19.14 26.43
CA THR A 45 19.20 19.12 26.23
C THR A 45 18.51 18.72 27.53
N VAL A 46 17.54 19.51 27.95
CA VAL A 46 16.84 19.32 29.22
C VAL A 46 15.37 18.97 28.94
N PHE A 47 14.95 17.86 29.50
CA PHE A 47 13.55 17.51 29.62
C PHE A 47 13.12 17.65 31.08
N GLU A 48 12.03 18.38 31.33
CA GLU A 48 11.52 18.63 32.68
C GLU A 48 10.07 18.16 32.80
N LYS A 49 9.64 17.70 33.98
CA LYS A 49 8.25 17.37 34.25
C LYS A 49 7.45 18.63 34.58
N LYS A 50 6.34 18.83 33.84
CA LYS A 50 5.31 19.85 34.10
C LYS A 50 3.95 19.13 34.13
N ASP A 51 3.24 19.27 35.22
CA ASP A 51 1.92 18.64 35.41
C ASP A 51 1.96 17.13 35.06
N ASP A 52 2.99 16.43 35.60
CA ASP A 52 3.32 15.01 35.41
C ASP A 52 3.69 14.58 33.96
N SER A 53 3.85 15.53 33.05
CA SER A 53 4.26 15.27 31.65
C SER A 53 5.66 15.82 31.37
N TRP A 54 6.42 15.08 30.58
CA TRP A 54 7.72 15.54 30.11
C TRP A 54 7.55 16.61 29.02
N VAL A 55 8.31 17.69 29.15
CA VAL A 55 8.43 18.76 28.16
C VAL A 55 9.90 19.10 27.93
N LYS A 56 10.26 19.45 26.70
CA LYS A 56 11.59 19.99 26.39
C LYS A 56 11.65 21.43 26.87
N LYS A 57 12.58 21.71 27.79
CA LYS A 57 12.61 22.97 28.57
C LYS A 57 12.74 24.22 27.71
N ASP A 58 13.59 24.20 26.69
CA ASP A 58 13.87 25.33 25.79
C ASP A 58 12.88 25.40 24.60
N GLU A 59 12.02 24.40 24.45
CA GLU A 59 11.09 24.28 23.30
C GLU A 59 9.86 23.47 23.69
N THR A 60 8.94 24.07 24.42
CA THR A 60 7.78 23.38 25.01
C THR A 60 6.76 22.87 23.98
N ALA A 61 6.86 23.33 22.73
CA ALA A 61 6.04 22.84 21.62
C ALA A 61 6.61 21.55 20.99
N PHE A 62 7.84 21.15 21.33
CA PHE A 62 8.43 19.90 20.85
C PHE A 62 7.59 18.70 21.33
N PRO A 63 7.16 17.79 20.44
CA PRO A 63 6.26 16.69 20.77
C PRO A 63 7.03 15.56 21.47
N VAL A 64 7.19 15.67 22.78
CA VAL A 64 7.94 14.69 23.57
C VAL A 64 7.22 13.34 23.64
N ASN A 65 7.95 12.26 23.32
CA ASN A 65 7.49 10.90 23.58
C ASN A 65 7.60 10.58 25.07
N GLN A 66 6.47 10.58 25.75
CA GLN A 66 6.37 10.36 27.19
C GLN A 66 6.93 9.00 27.59
N THR A 67 6.57 7.95 26.86
CA THR A 67 6.99 6.56 27.13
C THR A 67 8.52 6.41 27.01
N THR A 68 9.14 7.06 26.04
CA THR A 68 10.60 7.02 25.85
C THR A 68 11.31 7.71 27.02
N LEU A 69 10.81 8.87 27.45
CA LEU A 69 11.39 9.59 28.60
C LEU A 69 11.13 8.86 29.92
N ASP A 70 9.98 8.25 30.11
CA ASP A 70 9.70 7.42 31.29
C ASP A 70 10.64 6.18 31.32
N SER A 71 10.91 5.58 30.17
CA SER A 71 11.87 4.49 30.08
C SER A 71 13.31 4.95 30.42
N ALA A 72 13.69 6.16 29.95
CA ALA A 72 14.97 6.75 30.31
C ALA A 72 15.06 7.05 31.83
N ALA A 73 13.99 7.58 32.43
CA ALA A 73 13.91 7.80 33.87
C ALA A 73 14.03 6.48 34.64
N SER A 74 13.37 5.42 34.17
CA SER A 74 13.41 4.11 34.78
C SER A 74 14.80 3.46 34.77
N ALA A 75 15.64 3.78 33.78
CA ALA A 75 17.02 3.31 33.74
C ALA A 75 17.88 3.85 34.91
N LEU A 76 17.45 4.97 35.54
CA LEU A 76 18.08 5.57 36.72
C LEU A 76 17.46 5.11 38.05
N GLU A 77 16.33 4.37 38.03
CA GLU A 77 15.66 3.91 39.25
C GLU A 77 16.59 3.08 40.13
N LYS A 78 17.44 2.28 39.48
CA LYS A 78 18.49 1.50 40.16
C LYS A 78 19.69 1.34 39.22
N VAL A 79 20.71 2.17 39.41
CA VAL A 79 21.98 2.03 38.69
C VAL A 79 22.90 1.09 39.46
N GLU A 80 23.20 -0.05 38.89
CA GLU A 80 24.07 -1.07 39.44
C GLU A 80 25.31 -1.25 38.58
N ALA A 81 26.48 -1.27 39.22
CA ALA A 81 27.75 -1.62 38.58
C ALA A 81 28.07 -3.11 38.75
N ASP A 82 28.41 -3.76 37.67
CA ASP A 82 28.98 -5.10 37.68
C ASP A 82 30.40 -5.11 38.25
N ARG A 83 31.12 -3.99 38.10
CA ARG A 83 32.47 -3.80 38.65
C ARG A 83 32.67 -2.32 39.04
N VAL A 84 33.44 -2.12 40.10
CA VAL A 84 33.91 -0.79 40.54
C VAL A 84 35.45 -0.77 40.46
N LEU A 85 35.97 0.22 39.77
CA LEU A 85 37.41 0.48 39.64
C LEU A 85 37.73 1.70 40.50
N GLU A 86 38.43 1.46 41.60
CA GLU A 86 38.82 2.50 42.54
C GLU A 86 40.28 2.97 42.31
N ASN A 87 40.59 4.19 42.67
CA ASN A 87 41.92 4.80 42.54
C ASN A 87 42.43 4.83 41.10
N VAL A 88 41.54 5.17 40.16
CA VAL A 88 41.88 5.36 38.77
C VAL A 88 42.58 6.68 38.58
N ASP A 89 43.86 6.65 38.17
CA ASP A 89 44.67 7.84 37.96
C ASP A 89 44.50 8.45 36.56
N ASP A 90 44.09 7.65 35.58
CA ASP A 90 43.92 8.05 34.17
C ASP A 90 42.53 7.65 33.64
N LEU A 91 41.66 8.64 33.46
CA LEU A 91 40.32 8.47 32.94
C LEU A 91 40.25 8.32 31.41
N THR A 92 41.37 8.59 30.70
CA THR A 92 41.47 8.55 29.24
C THR A 92 41.21 7.13 28.72
N GLU A 93 41.68 6.10 29.44
CA GLU A 93 41.51 4.70 29.09
C GLU A 93 40.04 4.23 29.05
N TYR A 94 39.14 5.01 29.68
CA TYR A 94 37.73 4.74 29.84
C TYR A 94 36.84 5.72 29.04
N GLY A 95 37.45 6.70 28.30
CA GLY A 95 36.72 7.73 27.59
C GLY A 95 36.05 8.77 28.52
N LEU A 96 36.52 8.86 29.77
CA LEU A 96 35.91 9.70 30.81
C LEU A 96 36.67 11.01 31.09
N ASP A 97 37.80 11.26 30.44
CA ASP A 97 38.55 12.54 30.54
C ASP A 97 37.86 13.68 29.75
N SER A 98 37.14 13.32 28.69
CA SER A 98 36.39 14.25 27.83
C SER A 98 35.14 13.55 27.29
N PRO A 99 34.19 13.15 28.15
CA PRO A 99 33.05 12.36 27.77
C PRO A 99 32.14 13.10 26.79
N SER A 100 31.77 12.43 25.70
CA SER A 100 30.83 12.98 24.71
C SER A 100 29.37 12.89 25.13
N ASN A 101 29.07 12.05 26.12
CA ASN A 101 27.74 11.82 26.65
C ASN A 101 27.75 11.96 28.18
N SER A 102 26.66 12.46 28.71
CA SER A 102 26.41 12.53 30.16
C SER A 102 24.92 12.54 30.42
N VAL A 103 24.52 12.14 31.62
CA VAL A 103 23.14 12.31 32.10
C VAL A 103 23.17 12.99 33.46
N THR A 104 22.35 14.02 33.60
CA THR A 104 22.15 14.73 34.87
C THR A 104 20.71 14.55 35.30
N VAL A 105 20.49 13.97 36.46
CA VAL A 105 19.16 13.81 37.07
C VAL A 105 18.98 14.82 38.20
N THR A 106 17.85 15.53 38.19
CA THR A 106 17.49 16.49 39.23
C THR A 106 16.23 16.05 39.95
N THR A 107 16.30 16.05 41.29
CA THR A 107 15.18 15.77 42.21
C THR A 107 15.03 16.94 43.18
N ASP A 108 14.09 16.85 44.13
CA ASP A 108 13.96 17.80 45.22
C ASP A 108 15.18 17.77 46.20
N ASP A 109 15.86 16.62 46.29
CA ASP A 109 16.99 16.40 47.17
C ASP A 109 18.32 16.89 46.57
N GLY A 110 18.37 17.19 45.27
CA GLY A 110 19.56 17.67 44.59
C GLY A 110 19.74 17.15 43.19
N THR A 111 20.96 17.32 42.69
CA THR A 111 21.32 16.95 41.31
C THR A 111 22.49 15.95 41.33
N THR A 112 22.37 14.89 40.52
CA THR A 112 23.45 13.92 40.32
C THR A 112 23.76 13.85 38.83
N LYS A 113 25.05 13.90 38.49
CA LYS A 113 25.51 13.78 37.10
C LYS A 113 26.39 12.53 36.94
N PHE A 114 26.15 11.83 35.85
CA PHE A 114 26.98 10.73 35.38
C PHE A 114 27.59 11.09 34.04
N ASN A 115 28.91 11.03 33.96
CA ASN A 115 29.63 11.07 32.70
C ASN A 115 29.66 9.66 32.10
N ILE A 116 29.38 9.55 30.80
CA ILE A 116 29.33 8.29 30.09
C ILE A 116 30.55 8.22 29.18
N GLY A 117 31.42 7.26 29.43
CA GLY A 117 32.64 6.98 28.68
C GLY A 117 32.44 5.95 27.59
N ASP A 118 33.53 5.23 27.27
CA ASP A 118 33.58 4.28 26.19
C ASP A 118 32.80 2.99 26.48
N GLU A 119 32.39 2.31 25.40
CA GLU A 119 31.82 0.98 25.44
C GLU A 119 32.91 -0.09 25.48
N ASN A 120 32.78 -1.04 26.38
CA ASN A 120 33.51 -2.30 26.29
C ASN A 120 32.73 -3.25 25.37
N THR A 121 33.08 -3.24 24.08
CA THR A 121 32.41 -4.03 23.05
C THR A 121 32.48 -5.54 23.25
N SER A 122 33.43 -6.01 24.08
CA SER A 122 33.59 -7.45 24.40
C SER A 122 32.52 -7.93 25.39
N THR A 123 32.04 -7.05 26.25
CA THR A 123 31.08 -7.37 27.33
C THR A 123 29.75 -6.65 27.20
N ASN A 124 29.59 -5.75 26.21
CA ASN A 124 28.43 -4.87 26.03
C ASN A 124 28.11 -4.07 27.29
N GLN A 125 29.15 -3.50 27.90
CA GLN A 125 29.10 -2.67 29.09
C GLN A 125 29.73 -1.31 28.83
N TYR A 126 29.35 -0.30 29.61
CA TYR A 126 29.90 1.04 29.53
C TYR A 126 30.64 1.43 30.79
N TYR A 127 31.61 2.34 30.65
CA TYR A 127 32.26 2.99 31.76
C TYR A 127 31.53 4.28 32.11
N ILE A 128 31.15 4.46 33.37
CA ILE A 128 30.57 5.71 33.86
C ILE A 128 31.33 6.21 35.08
N ALA A 129 31.29 7.54 35.31
CA ALA A 129 31.78 8.18 36.50
C ALA A 129 30.75 9.15 37.04
N LYS A 130 30.60 9.23 38.38
CA LYS A 130 29.86 10.29 39.06
C LYS A 130 30.70 11.56 39.16
N ASP A 131 30.07 12.71 38.96
CA ASP A 131 30.77 14.00 38.88
C ASP A 131 31.44 14.44 40.21
N ASP A 132 31.03 13.84 41.34
CA ASP A 132 31.58 14.04 42.68
C ASP A 132 32.63 13.01 43.13
N GLU A 133 33.02 12.08 42.20
CA GLU A 133 33.94 10.97 42.50
C GLU A 133 35.09 10.88 41.48
N ASP A 134 36.12 11.74 41.68
CA ASP A 134 37.21 12.00 40.71
C ASP A 134 38.07 10.78 40.32
N SER A 135 38.00 9.67 41.04
CA SER A 135 38.91 8.52 40.83
C SER A 135 38.20 7.16 40.83
N THR A 136 36.91 7.15 40.70
CA THR A 136 36.10 5.92 40.66
C THR A 136 35.41 5.76 39.31
N VAL A 137 35.59 4.61 38.68
CA VAL A 137 34.93 4.24 37.44
C VAL A 137 34.02 3.02 37.69
N TYR A 138 32.78 3.14 37.25
CA TYR A 138 31.79 2.07 37.34
C TYR A 138 31.60 1.41 35.99
N VAL A 139 31.55 0.09 35.97
CA VAL A 139 31.25 -0.71 34.77
C VAL A 139 29.78 -1.12 34.87
N VAL A 140 28.96 -0.60 33.98
CA VAL A 140 27.50 -0.79 33.99
C VAL A 140 27.01 -1.45 32.72
N SER A 141 25.82 -2.06 32.76
CA SER A 141 25.15 -2.60 31.56
C SER A 141 24.84 -1.48 30.56
N SER A 142 24.90 -1.80 29.26
CA SER A 142 24.50 -0.89 28.18
C SER A 142 23.08 -0.35 28.37
N SER A 143 22.15 -1.16 28.88
CA SER A 143 20.77 -0.74 29.14
C SER A 143 20.64 0.44 30.13
N THR A 144 21.65 0.68 30.96
CA THR A 144 21.68 1.82 31.89
C THR A 144 21.95 3.14 31.19
N VAL A 145 22.71 3.15 30.08
CA VAL A 145 23.21 4.39 29.45
C VAL A 145 22.66 4.64 28.07
N THR A 146 22.31 3.59 27.30
CA THR A 146 21.79 3.75 25.94
C THR A 146 20.52 4.60 25.83
N PRO A 147 19.60 4.66 26.83
CA PRO A 147 18.46 5.56 26.79
C PRO A 147 18.82 7.05 26.73
N PHE A 148 20.07 7.44 26.99
CA PHE A 148 20.56 8.81 26.97
C PHE A 148 21.49 9.13 25.78
N MET A 149 21.61 8.22 24.83
CA MET A 149 22.57 8.31 23.72
C MET A 149 21.90 8.39 22.33
N ASN A 150 20.60 8.59 22.30
CA ASN A 150 19.80 8.67 21.07
C ASN A 150 19.85 10.09 20.46
N SER A 151 19.40 10.23 19.23
CA SER A 151 19.20 11.53 18.59
C SER A 151 17.92 12.22 19.09
N LEU A 152 17.76 13.53 18.82
CA LEU A 152 16.66 14.32 19.39
C LEU A 152 15.28 13.73 19.02
N TYR A 153 15.11 13.32 17.78
CA TYR A 153 13.82 12.83 17.30
C TYR A 153 13.47 11.41 17.76
N ASP A 154 14.42 10.66 18.32
CA ASP A 154 14.12 9.41 19.01
C ASP A 154 13.33 9.62 20.32
N TYR A 155 13.38 10.84 20.86
CA TYR A 155 12.56 11.28 22.02
C TYR A 155 11.30 12.02 21.62
N ALA A 156 10.97 12.10 20.33
CA ALA A 156 9.77 12.73 19.84
C ALA A 156 8.66 11.72 19.56
N GLN A 157 7.42 12.12 19.77
CA GLN A 157 6.24 11.40 19.35
C GLN A 157 5.78 11.97 18.01
N GLY A 158 6.04 11.26 16.93
CA GLY A 158 5.47 11.55 15.63
C GLY A 158 4.02 11.06 15.51
N GLU A 159 3.36 11.48 14.47
CA GLU A 159 2.06 10.93 14.06
C GLU A 159 2.27 9.67 13.22
N ASP A 160 1.31 8.76 13.25
CA ASP A 160 1.30 7.62 12.34
C ASP A 160 0.90 8.07 10.93
N PHE A 161 1.43 7.40 9.91
CA PHE A 161 0.98 7.63 8.55
C PHE A 161 -0.49 7.19 8.40
N PRO A 162 -1.37 7.99 7.74
CA PRO A 162 -2.77 7.62 7.55
C PRO A 162 -2.92 6.26 6.87
N THR A 163 -3.73 5.38 7.44
CA THR A 163 -4.00 4.07 6.85
C THR A 163 -4.86 4.21 5.60
N ILE A 164 -4.41 3.67 4.48
CA ILE A 164 -5.18 3.58 3.24
C ILE A 164 -5.49 2.11 2.98
N ASP A 165 -6.78 1.77 2.96
CA ASP A 165 -7.19 0.45 2.48
C ASP A 165 -7.07 0.42 0.95
N SER A 166 -6.23 -0.45 0.43
CA SER A 166 -5.98 -0.57 -1.02
C SER A 166 -7.24 -0.86 -1.84
N SER A 167 -8.24 -1.50 -1.23
CA SER A 167 -9.51 -1.85 -1.88
C SER A 167 -10.47 -0.66 -2.00
N THR A 168 -10.25 0.40 -1.23
CA THR A 168 -11.09 1.60 -1.23
C THR A 168 -10.54 2.73 -2.09
N VAL A 169 -9.35 2.57 -2.66
CA VAL A 169 -8.73 3.55 -3.54
C VAL A 169 -9.54 3.70 -4.83
N LYS A 170 -9.86 4.94 -5.21
CA LYS A 170 -10.62 5.27 -6.41
C LYS A 170 -9.79 5.95 -7.48
N LYS A 171 -8.78 6.71 -7.06
CA LYS A 171 -7.90 7.42 -7.98
C LYS A 171 -6.52 7.64 -7.36
N VAL A 172 -5.51 7.50 -8.18
CA VAL A 172 -4.12 7.82 -7.85
C VAL A 172 -3.58 8.76 -8.92
N GLN A 173 -3.12 9.92 -8.52
CA GLN A 173 -2.42 10.85 -9.40
C GLN A 173 -1.00 11.02 -8.90
N VAL A 174 -0.02 10.72 -9.73
CA VAL A 174 1.39 10.98 -9.49
C VAL A 174 1.86 12.08 -10.42
N SER A 175 2.34 13.17 -9.85
CA SER A 175 2.97 14.28 -10.58
C SER A 175 4.47 14.22 -10.33
N GLN A 176 5.21 13.91 -11.38
CA GLN A 176 6.66 13.74 -11.35
C GLN A 176 7.17 14.07 -12.76
N ASP A 177 8.06 15.01 -12.91
CA ASP A 177 8.59 15.51 -14.19
C ASP A 177 8.11 14.75 -15.46
N GLU A 178 8.87 13.73 -15.91
CA GLU A 178 8.56 12.95 -17.12
C GLU A 178 7.74 11.67 -16.84
N ASP A 179 7.55 11.30 -15.56
CA ASP A 179 6.98 10.04 -15.10
C ASP A 179 5.61 10.21 -14.43
N SER A 180 4.83 11.21 -14.86
CA SER A 180 3.49 11.49 -14.35
C SER A 180 2.45 10.52 -14.90
N TYR A 181 1.47 10.16 -14.06
CA TYR A 181 0.29 9.41 -14.49
C TYR A 181 -0.92 9.65 -13.59
N ILE A 182 -2.09 9.33 -14.13
CA ILE A 182 -3.36 9.26 -13.40
C ILE A 182 -3.93 7.86 -13.62
N LEU A 183 -4.16 7.13 -12.53
CA LEU A 183 -4.81 5.83 -12.49
C LEU A 183 -6.17 6.02 -11.82
N GLU A 184 -7.26 5.61 -12.48
CA GLU A 184 -8.63 5.87 -12.03
C GLU A 184 -9.48 4.61 -12.17
N GLU A 185 -10.20 4.24 -11.12
CA GLU A 185 -11.12 3.10 -11.12
C GLU A 185 -12.34 3.42 -11.99
N ASN A 186 -12.74 2.47 -12.83
CA ASN A 186 -13.93 2.61 -13.64
C ASN A 186 -15.20 2.35 -12.81
N SER A 187 -16.34 2.78 -13.34
CA SER A 187 -17.65 2.64 -12.68
C SER A 187 -18.08 1.19 -12.41
N ASP A 188 -17.39 0.21 -13.01
CA ASP A 188 -17.62 -1.22 -12.77
C ASP A 188 -16.97 -1.71 -11.44
N GLY A 189 -16.13 -0.87 -10.81
CA GLY A 189 -15.43 -1.21 -9.56
C GLY A 189 -14.39 -2.33 -9.70
N ALA A 190 -14.01 -2.69 -10.93
CA ALA A 190 -13.13 -3.83 -11.20
C ALA A 190 -12.00 -3.51 -12.18
N THR A 191 -12.22 -2.58 -13.09
CA THR A 191 -11.25 -2.18 -14.10
C THR A 191 -10.72 -0.77 -13.83
N TRP A 192 -9.54 -0.49 -14.36
CA TRP A 192 -8.85 0.77 -14.17
C TRP A 192 -8.44 1.37 -15.51
N ASP A 193 -8.52 2.68 -15.60
CA ASP A 193 -7.96 3.46 -16.70
C ASP A 193 -6.72 4.20 -16.25
N VAL A 194 -5.77 4.37 -17.15
CA VAL A 194 -4.56 5.16 -16.92
C VAL A 194 -4.39 6.19 -18.03
N SER A 195 -3.94 7.38 -17.64
CA SER A 195 -3.62 8.48 -18.56
C SER A 195 -2.42 9.27 -18.03
N THR A 196 -1.85 10.13 -18.85
CA THR A 196 -0.78 11.04 -18.41
C THR A 196 -1.34 12.30 -17.76
N ASP A 197 -2.44 12.85 -18.28
CA ASP A 197 -2.98 14.14 -17.88
C ASP A 197 -4.51 14.16 -17.71
N GLY A 198 -5.15 12.98 -17.69
CA GLY A 198 -6.60 12.83 -17.59
C GLY A 198 -7.33 12.81 -18.95
N SER A 199 -6.63 13.14 -20.05
CA SER A 199 -7.08 12.89 -21.42
C SER A 199 -6.60 11.51 -21.90
N ASP A 200 -6.91 11.13 -23.12
CA ASP A 200 -6.38 9.91 -23.77
C ASP A 200 -6.22 8.70 -22.82
N LYS A 201 -7.33 8.34 -22.14
CA LYS A 201 -7.38 7.23 -21.21
C LYS A 201 -7.16 5.91 -21.92
N GLU A 202 -6.32 5.08 -21.33
CA GLU A 202 -6.03 3.71 -21.75
C GLU A 202 -6.40 2.73 -20.64
N THR A 203 -6.89 1.57 -21.00
CA THR A 203 -7.13 0.52 -20.01
C THR A 203 -5.84 0.12 -19.33
N ALA A 204 -5.82 0.14 -18.01
CA ALA A 204 -4.68 -0.28 -17.22
C ALA A 204 -4.57 -1.81 -17.11
N ASP A 205 -3.36 -2.30 -16.95
CA ASP A 205 -3.12 -3.68 -16.52
C ASP A 205 -3.58 -3.86 -15.07
N THR A 206 -4.44 -4.84 -14.82
CA THR A 206 -5.04 -5.06 -13.50
C THR A 206 -3.99 -5.36 -12.43
N THR A 207 -2.93 -6.10 -12.79
CA THR A 207 -1.84 -6.41 -11.86
C THR A 207 -1.02 -5.17 -11.56
N ALA A 208 -0.70 -4.36 -12.59
CA ALA A 208 0.05 -3.13 -12.41
C ALA A 208 -0.74 -2.11 -11.57
N ALA A 209 -2.04 -1.96 -11.81
CA ALA A 209 -2.93 -1.13 -11.00
C ALA A 209 -2.99 -1.63 -9.55
N GLY A 210 -3.17 -2.94 -9.35
CA GLY A 210 -3.17 -3.59 -8.04
C GLY A 210 -1.85 -3.40 -7.27
N ASN A 211 -0.71 -3.40 -7.95
CA ASN A 211 0.58 -3.11 -7.31
C ASN A 211 0.68 -1.66 -6.83
N VAL A 212 0.14 -0.70 -7.57
CA VAL A 212 0.09 0.71 -7.15
C VAL A 212 -0.81 0.87 -5.92
N THR A 213 -2.04 0.34 -5.95
CA THR A 213 -2.98 0.47 -4.82
C THR A 213 -2.48 -0.27 -3.58
N SER A 214 -1.90 -1.47 -3.72
CA SER A 214 -1.28 -2.20 -2.62
C SER A 214 -0.06 -1.47 -2.05
N GLY A 215 0.71 -0.80 -2.92
CA GLY A 215 1.83 0.06 -2.51
C GLY A 215 1.36 1.18 -1.59
N LEU A 216 0.23 1.83 -1.91
CA LEU A 216 -0.37 2.87 -1.05
C LEU A 216 -0.78 2.33 0.32
N GLY A 217 -1.37 1.14 0.38
CA GLY A 217 -1.73 0.48 1.63
C GLY A 217 -0.53 0.04 2.49
N SER A 218 0.66 0.06 1.91
CA SER A 218 1.91 -0.33 2.59
C SER A 218 2.76 0.88 3.02
N LEU A 219 2.30 2.11 2.76
CA LEU A 219 3.03 3.32 3.14
C LEU A 219 3.07 3.47 4.66
N ALA A 220 4.23 3.77 5.18
CA ALA A 220 4.46 4.06 6.58
C ALA A 220 5.64 5.03 6.72
N TYR A 221 5.64 5.83 7.76
CA TYR A 221 6.80 6.63 8.12
C TYR A 221 7.90 5.73 8.72
N ASP A 222 9.16 6.00 8.34
CA ASP A 222 10.33 5.33 8.91
C ASP A 222 10.87 6.10 10.11
N GLN A 223 11.17 7.40 9.93
CA GLN A 223 11.74 8.26 10.96
C GLN A 223 11.04 9.61 10.99
N PHE A 224 10.85 10.14 12.18
CA PHE A 224 10.44 11.51 12.40
C PHE A 224 11.67 12.42 12.32
N VAL A 225 11.62 13.47 11.52
CA VAL A 225 12.77 14.31 11.18
C VAL A 225 12.63 15.74 11.69
N ASP A 226 11.44 16.32 11.53
CA ASP A 226 11.17 17.71 11.90
C ASP A 226 9.67 17.90 12.20
N TYR A 227 9.34 18.32 13.41
CA TYR A 227 7.95 18.48 13.83
C TYR A 227 7.32 19.79 13.36
N ASN A 228 8.15 20.79 13.03
CA ASN A 228 7.71 22.12 12.62
C ASN A 228 8.74 22.77 11.67
N ALA A 229 8.85 22.23 10.47
CA ALA A 229 9.82 22.66 9.48
C ALA A 229 9.60 24.12 9.05
N GLU A 230 10.49 25.02 9.44
CA GLU A 230 10.48 26.44 9.03
C GLU A 230 10.88 26.62 7.55
N GLY A 231 11.52 25.63 6.94
CA GLY A 231 11.98 25.66 5.54
C GLY A 231 12.01 24.27 4.93
N LEU A 232 11.08 24.01 4.01
CA LEU A 232 10.95 22.73 3.32
C LEU A 232 12.04 22.49 2.26
N SER A 233 12.76 23.55 1.83
CA SER A 233 13.79 23.46 0.79
C SER A 233 14.99 22.60 1.19
N LYS A 234 15.29 22.49 2.48
CA LYS A 234 16.38 21.61 2.97
C LYS A 234 16.08 20.12 2.82
N TYR A 235 14.82 19.79 2.57
CA TYR A 235 14.34 18.43 2.36
C TYR A 235 13.89 18.18 0.92
N GLY A 236 14.02 19.19 0.02
CA GLY A 236 13.52 19.12 -1.35
C GLY A 236 11.99 19.15 -1.44
N LEU A 237 11.28 19.55 -0.37
CA LEU A 237 9.83 19.52 -0.28
C LEU A 237 9.15 20.83 -0.72
N ASP A 238 9.91 21.90 -0.96
CA ASP A 238 9.42 23.14 -1.60
C ASP A 238 9.24 22.97 -3.13
N LYS A 239 9.96 22.02 -3.70
CA LYS A 239 9.82 21.52 -5.08
C LYS A 239 9.93 20.01 -5.05
N PRO A 240 8.84 19.33 -4.70
CA PRO A 240 8.87 17.89 -4.48
C PRO A 240 9.38 17.13 -5.71
N TYR A 241 10.16 16.09 -5.48
CA TYR A 241 10.55 15.12 -6.49
C TYR A 241 9.32 14.43 -7.11
N ALA A 242 8.34 14.10 -6.28
CA ALA A 242 7.04 13.61 -6.69
C ALA A 242 5.94 14.10 -5.75
N THR A 243 4.74 14.28 -6.29
CA THR A 243 3.51 14.50 -5.52
C THR A 243 2.54 13.38 -5.82
N ILE A 244 2.08 12.70 -4.78
CA ILE A 244 1.09 11.61 -4.89
C ILE A 244 -0.21 12.12 -4.30
N THR A 245 -1.28 12.14 -5.10
CA THR A 245 -2.64 12.45 -4.66
C THR A 245 -3.47 11.19 -4.74
N VAL A 246 -4.12 10.81 -3.64
CA VAL A 246 -4.93 9.60 -3.54
C VAL A 246 -6.33 9.99 -3.14
N ASP A 247 -7.32 9.61 -3.95
CA ASP A 247 -8.73 9.65 -3.60
C ASP A 247 -9.16 8.23 -3.19
N TYR A 248 -9.70 8.08 -2.00
CA TYR A 248 -10.10 6.79 -1.43
C TYR A 248 -11.34 6.94 -0.54
N GLN A 249 -11.91 5.83 -0.13
CA GLN A 249 -13.09 5.80 0.72
C GLN A 249 -12.73 5.23 2.10
N GLU A 250 -13.34 5.77 3.13
CA GLU A 250 -13.18 5.32 4.52
C GLU A 250 -14.55 5.07 5.14
N GLU A 251 -14.68 3.97 5.86
CA GLU A 251 -15.85 3.71 6.66
C GLU A 251 -15.69 4.39 8.03
N VAL A 252 -16.62 5.27 8.36
CA VAL A 252 -16.66 5.94 9.66
C VAL A 252 -17.89 5.46 10.42
N GLU A 253 -17.71 5.14 11.70
CA GLU A 253 -18.81 4.78 12.59
C GLU A 253 -19.69 6.01 12.83
N ASN A 254 -21.01 5.85 12.69
CA ASN A 254 -21.97 6.86 13.09
C ASN A 254 -22.07 6.87 14.62
N ASP A 255 -21.30 7.74 15.25
CA ASP A 255 -21.45 8.00 16.69
C ASP A 255 -22.78 8.75 16.92
N SER A 256 -23.83 8.03 17.25
CA SER A 256 -25.12 8.58 17.61
C SER A 256 -25.17 8.98 19.08
N SER A 257 -24.22 9.78 19.54
CA SER A 257 -24.28 10.40 20.86
C SER A 257 -23.73 11.82 20.84
N ASP A 258 -24.67 12.72 21.10
CA ASP A 258 -24.53 14.06 21.65
C ASP A 258 -24.39 15.25 20.68
N GLU A 259 -25.57 15.82 20.40
CA GLU A 259 -25.69 17.26 20.14
C GLU A 259 -25.18 18.03 21.36
N SER A 260 -23.97 18.59 21.26
CA SER A 260 -23.62 19.77 22.03
C SER A 260 -23.03 20.81 21.07
N GLU A 261 -23.84 21.84 20.86
CA GLU A 261 -23.47 23.08 20.17
C GLU A 261 -22.12 23.59 20.69
N SER A 262 -21.13 23.70 19.81
CA SER A 262 -20.05 24.66 19.99
C SER A 262 -19.81 25.43 18.70
N ASP A 263 -20.25 26.66 18.80
CA ASP A 263 -19.97 27.84 17.97
C ASP A 263 -18.50 27.85 17.51
N SER A 264 -18.26 27.81 16.22
CA SER A 264 -17.00 28.25 15.67
C SER A 264 -17.23 29.17 14.48
N GLU A 265 -16.87 30.40 14.71
CA GLU A 265 -16.95 31.54 13.85
C GLU A 265 -16.39 31.31 12.44
N ALA A 266 -17.23 31.57 11.45
CA ALA A 266 -16.84 31.66 10.06
C ALA A 266 -16.08 32.97 9.81
N SER A 267 -14.92 32.87 9.22
CA SER A 267 -14.17 33.99 8.67
C SER A 267 -14.81 34.41 7.34
N GLU A 268 -15.37 35.60 7.33
CA GLU A 268 -15.88 36.31 6.15
C GLU A 268 -14.77 36.70 5.19
N SER A 269 -14.96 36.43 3.90
CA SER A 269 -14.34 37.27 2.86
C SER A 269 -15.43 37.87 1.99
N VAL A 270 -15.48 39.18 2.08
CA VAL A 270 -16.37 40.11 1.36
C VAL A 270 -15.97 40.19 -0.11
N THR A 271 -16.92 40.05 -1.03
CA THR A 271 -16.97 40.87 -2.26
C THR A 271 -18.40 41.21 -2.57
N GLU A 272 -18.66 42.53 -2.52
CA GLU A 272 -19.86 43.19 -3.01
C GLU A 272 -19.94 43.11 -4.54
N ASP A 273 -21.09 42.87 -5.11
CA ASP A 273 -21.69 43.81 -6.03
C ASP A 273 -23.17 43.50 -6.32
N ASP A 274 -23.90 44.58 -6.45
CA ASP A 274 -25.26 45.00 -6.47
C ASP A 274 -26.00 44.53 -7.74
N THR A 275 -27.31 44.20 -7.66
CA THR A 275 -28.46 44.84 -8.26
C THR A 275 -29.71 43.94 -8.30
N ASP A 276 -30.66 44.31 -7.50
CA ASP A 276 -32.03 44.81 -7.69
C ASP A 276 -33.03 44.03 -8.58
N SER A 277 -34.16 43.86 -7.92
CA SER A 277 -35.58 43.93 -8.33
C SER A 277 -36.39 42.63 -8.50
N THR A 278 -37.26 42.53 -7.53
CA THR A 278 -38.75 42.55 -7.51
C THR A 278 -39.54 41.32 -7.93
N GLU A 279 -40.36 40.91 -6.94
CA GLU A 279 -41.81 40.58 -6.95
C GLU A 279 -42.26 39.38 -7.81
N ASP A 280 -43.18 38.58 -7.44
CA ASP A 280 -44.24 38.46 -6.40
C ASP A 280 -45.05 37.19 -6.66
N THR A 281 -45.76 36.75 -5.61
CA THR A 281 -47.01 35.97 -5.58
C THR A 281 -46.99 34.45 -5.81
N SER A 282 -47.20 33.79 -4.71
CA SER A 282 -48.41 33.13 -4.19
C SER A 282 -49.05 32.00 -5.00
N GLY A 283 -49.35 30.97 -4.25
CA GLY A 283 -50.57 30.18 -4.42
C GLY A 283 -50.35 28.69 -4.24
N ASP A 284 -50.60 28.22 -3.05
CA ASP A 284 -51.78 27.44 -2.62
C ASP A 284 -51.95 26.13 -3.43
N GLY A 285 -51.94 24.97 -2.89
CA GLY A 285 -52.72 24.37 -1.86
C GLY A 285 -53.22 23.00 -2.26
N ILE A 286 -53.40 22.16 -1.28
CA ILE A 286 -54.34 21.04 -1.17
C ILE A 286 -53.91 19.70 -1.77
N ASP A 287 -53.62 18.73 -0.93
CA ASP A 287 -54.37 17.81 -0.03
C ASP A 287 -54.96 16.59 -0.73
N SER A 288 -54.80 15.52 0.02
CA SER A 288 -55.67 14.35 0.19
C SER A 288 -55.35 13.07 -0.55
N THR A 289 -55.08 12.16 0.26
CA THR A 289 -55.81 10.95 0.78
C THR A 289 -55.55 9.68 -0.01
N ALA A 290 -54.96 8.74 0.63
CA ALA A 290 -55.48 7.59 1.39
C ALA A 290 -56.22 6.50 0.61
N SER A 291 -55.82 5.35 0.84
CA SER A 291 -56.54 4.09 1.17
C SER A 291 -55.82 2.90 0.49
N ASP A 292 -55.30 1.98 1.18
CA ASP A 292 -55.84 0.91 2.08
C ASP A 292 -56.25 -0.35 1.33
N ASP A 293 -55.95 -1.44 1.97
CA ASP A 293 -56.48 -2.80 1.89
C ASP A 293 -55.70 -3.76 0.92
N GLY A 294 -55.17 -4.88 1.32
CA GLY A 294 -55.49 -5.77 2.42
C GLY A 294 -55.28 -7.20 2.02
N SER A 295 -54.76 -7.94 2.95
CA SER A 295 -55.13 -9.35 3.26
C SER A 295 -54.39 -10.46 2.51
N SER A 296 -53.57 -11.11 3.27
CA SER A 296 -53.73 -12.38 3.98
C SER A 296 -53.41 -13.67 3.29
N GLY A 297 -52.57 -14.43 3.85
CA GLY A 297 -52.68 -15.76 4.43
C GLY A 297 -51.83 -16.76 3.66
N ASP A 298 -51.24 -17.74 4.16
CA ASP A 298 -51.25 -18.47 5.44
C ASP A 298 -50.14 -19.55 5.38
N SER A 299 -49.45 -19.67 6.48
CA SER A 299 -48.83 -20.81 7.13
C SER A 299 -48.29 -22.03 6.36
N SER A 300 -47.06 -22.43 6.70
CA SER A 300 -46.89 -23.63 7.52
C SER A 300 -45.45 -23.76 8.09
N GLU A 301 -45.46 -24.17 9.37
CA GLU A 301 -44.39 -24.46 10.29
C GLU A 301 -43.42 -25.54 9.85
N SER A 302 -42.14 -25.42 10.25
CA SER A 302 -41.50 -26.48 11.04
C SER A 302 -40.29 -25.95 11.80
N GLU A 303 -40.33 -26.18 13.11
CA GLU A 303 -39.37 -25.84 14.17
C GLU A 303 -38.01 -26.54 13.97
N ALA A 304 -36.94 -25.86 14.30
CA ALA A 304 -35.90 -26.39 15.20
C ALA A 304 -35.05 -25.23 15.75
N ALA A 305 -35.15 -25.06 17.05
CA ALA A 305 -34.43 -24.10 17.86
C ALA A 305 -32.91 -24.35 17.88
N ALA A 306 -32.13 -23.30 17.82
CA ALA A 306 -30.90 -23.14 18.58
C ALA A 306 -30.70 -21.66 18.86
N ASP A 307 -30.97 -21.32 20.09
CA ASP A 307 -30.65 -20.08 20.76
C ASP A 307 -29.13 -19.81 20.72
N SER A 308 -28.73 -18.71 20.12
CA SER A 308 -27.53 -17.97 20.50
C SER A 308 -27.82 -16.49 20.23
N SER A 309 -28.26 -15.82 21.27
CA SER A 309 -28.28 -14.38 21.36
C SER A 309 -26.84 -13.87 21.27
N ASP A 310 -26.45 -13.44 20.07
CA ASP A 310 -25.34 -12.55 19.85
C ASP A 310 -25.99 -11.15 19.70
N ASP A 311 -26.00 -10.38 20.79
CA ASP A 311 -26.24 -8.94 20.76
C ASP A 311 -25.02 -8.28 20.11
N GLY A 312 -24.92 -8.43 18.79
CA GLY A 312 -24.05 -7.65 17.97
C GLY A 312 -24.65 -6.25 17.84
N ASP A 313 -24.13 -5.32 18.63
CA ASP A 313 -24.27 -3.89 18.41
C ASP A 313 -23.75 -3.59 16.99
N SER A 314 -24.63 -3.55 16.00
CA SER A 314 -24.29 -3.15 14.65
C SER A 314 -24.20 -1.63 14.63
N THR A 315 -23.02 -1.08 14.91
CA THR A 315 -22.69 0.31 14.63
C THR A 315 -22.93 0.54 13.14
N GLU A 316 -23.86 1.45 12.80
CA GLU A 316 -24.08 1.87 11.43
C GLU A 316 -22.80 2.63 10.96
N THR A 317 -22.12 2.11 9.94
CA THR A 317 -20.99 2.79 9.31
C THR A 317 -21.47 3.59 8.11
N THR A 318 -20.83 4.74 7.87
CA THR A 318 -21.05 5.57 6.68
C THR A 318 -19.73 5.66 5.91
N THR A 319 -19.80 5.44 4.59
CA THR A 319 -18.63 5.61 3.71
C THR A 319 -18.42 7.09 3.37
N VAL A 320 -17.23 7.60 3.59
CA VAL A 320 -16.83 8.99 3.33
C VAL A 320 -15.69 9.01 2.33
N ASP A 321 -15.79 9.90 1.33
CA ASP A 321 -14.71 10.15 0.38
C ASP A 321 -13.60 10.97 1.06
N LYS A 322 -12.37 10.52 0.91
CA LYS A 322 -11.16 11.15 1.44
C LYS A 322 -10.15 11.42 0.34
N GLN A 323 -9.34 12.44 0.53
CA GLN A 323 -8.18 12.72 -0.31
C GLN A 323 -6.96 12.92 0.56
N LEU A 324 -5.86 12.26 0.19
CA LEU A 324 -4.54 12.44 0.80
C LEU A 324 -3.56 12.93 -0.25
N VAL A 325 -2.77 13.95 0.09
CA VAL A 325 -1.67 14.45 -0.74
C VAL A 325 -0.35 14.20 -0.03
N ILE A 326 0.56 13.49 -0.68
CA ILE A 326 1.88 13.15 -0.15
C ILE A 326 2.93 13.85 -1.01
N TYR A 327 3.73 14.68 -0.38
CA TYR A 327 4.87 15.34 -1.02
C TYR A 327 6.14 14.53 -0.73
N VAL A 328 6.83 14.11 -1.78
CA VAL A 328 8.07 13.33 -1.71
C VAL A 328 9.23 14.20 -2.13
N GLY A 329 10.19 14.40 -1.24
CA GLY A 329 11.34 15.27 -1.43
C GLY A 329 12.63 14.54 -1.84
N ASP A 330 13.76 15.10 -1.42
CA ASP A 330 15.10 14.58 -1.68
C ASP A 330 15.37 13.27 -0.90
N ASN A 331 16.44 12.58 -1.28
CA ASN A 331 16.93 11.43 -0.51
C ASN A 331 17.55 11.89 0.81
N ALA A 332 17.24 11.16 1.88
CA ALA A 332 17.95 11.25 3.15
C ALA A 332 19.28 10.46 3.09
N ASP A 333 20.12 10.62 4.12
CA ASP A 333 21.46 10.01 4.18
C ASP A 333 21.43 8.49 4.20
N ASP A 334 20.36 7.89 4.69
CA ASP A 334 20.12 6.44 4.73
C ASP A 334 19.55 5.86 3.43
N GLY A 335 19.26 6.72 2.44
CA GLY A 335 18.69 6.36 1.14
C GLY A 335 17.16 6.34 1.11
N SER A 336 16.48 6.57 2.23
CA SER A 336 15.06 6.86 2.28
C SER A 336 14.76 8.24 1.67
N ARG A 337 13.48 8.62 1.50
CA ARG A 337 13.09 9.95 1.04
C ARG A 337 12.38 10.74 2.11
N TYR A 338 12.65 12.05 2.16
CA TYR A 338 11.84 12.95 2.97
C TYR A 338 10.43 13.05 2.42
N VAL A 339 9.45 13.01 3.33
CA VAL A 339 8.02 13.14 2.99
C VAL A 339 7.30 14.05 3.96
N THR A 340 6.22 14.68 3.47
CA THR A 340 5.27 15.44 4.29
C THR A 340 3.87 15.33 3.70
N ILE A 341 2.85 15.42 4.56
CA ILE A 341 1.45 15.50 4.14
C ILE A 341 0.78 16.82 4.54
N ASP A 342 1.36 17.54 5.50
CA ASP A 342 0.81 18.78 6.09
C ASP A 342 1.68 20.01 5.84
N ASN A 343 2.83 19.86 5.18
CA ASN A 343 3.85 20.90 4.98
C ASN A 343 4.47 21.48 6.27
N LYS A 344 4.39 20.74 7.37
CA LYS A 344 4.97 21.13 8.67
C LYS A 344 5.82 20.03 9.26
N GLN A 345 5.26 18.84 9.36
CA GLN A 345 5.96 17.69 9.88
C GLN A 345 6.68 16.98 8.74
N VAL A 346 7.94 16.67 8.94
CA VAL A 346 8.76 15.96 7.97
C VAL A 346 9.18 14.62 8.55
N TYR A 347 8.97 13.60 7.75
CA TYR A 347 9.35 12.21 8.04
C TYR A 347 10.24 11.68 6.93
N THR A 348 10.80 10.50 7.12
CA THR A 348 11.34 9.71 6.01
C THR A 348 10.41 8.55 5.68
N MET A 349 10.53 8.06 4.46
CA MET A 349 9.79 6.90 3.94
C MET A 349 10.70 6.08 3.03
N SER A 350 10.60 4.76 3.12
CA SER A 350 11.41 3.83 2.34
C SER A 350 11.24 4.03 0.83
N THR A 351 12.34 4.12 0.09
CA THR A 351 12.32 4.15 -1.37
C THR A 351 11.76 2.86 -1.96
N ASP A 352 11.95 1.72 -1.32
CA ASP A 352 11.42 0.44 -1.79
C ASP A 352 9.88 0.46 -1.81
N THR A 353 9.26 1.00 -0.76
CA THR A 353 7.81 1.14 -0.67
C THR A 353 7.28 2.16 -1.68
N LEU A 354 7.95 3.32 -1.79
CA LEU A 354 7.57 4.37 -2.75
C LEU A 354 7.69 3.91 -4.21
N SER A 355 8.65 3.03 -4.55
CA SER A 355 8.90 2.56 -5.91
C SER A 355 7.72 1.80 -6.54
N ALA A 356 6.79 1.29 -5.73
CA ALA A 356 5.55 0.72 -6.22
C ALA A 356 4.64 1.78 -6.88
N ILE A 357 4.82 3.06 -6.54
CA ILE A 357 3.93 4.17 -6.90
C ILE A 357 4.63 5.17 -7.82
N ILE A 358 5.80 5.69 -7.42
CA ILE A 358 6.56 6.69 -8.19
C ILE A 358 7.53 6.04 -9.19
N ASP A 359 8.21 6.86 -10.00
CA ASP A 359 9.18 6.42 -11.04
C ASP A 359 8.55 5.50 -12.10
N LYS A 360 7.28 5.75 -12.44
CA LYS A 360 6.50 5.03 -13.45
C LYS A 360 5.88 6.00 -14.44
N LYS A 361 5.82 5.57 -15.69
CA LYS A 361 5.06 6.27 -16.76
C LYS A 361 3.68 5.65 -16.87
N ALA A 362 2.73 6.40 -17.40
CA ALA A 362 1.41 5.86 -17.74
C ALA A 362 1.52 4.61 -18.64
N SER A 363 2.51 4.57 -19.55
CA SER A 363 2.76 3.42 -20.43
C SER A 363 3.19 2.15 -19.69
N ASP A 364 3.76 2.25 -18.51
CA ASP A 364 4.18 1.09 -17.70
C ASP A 364 2.98 0.39 -17.05
N LEU A 365 1.84 1.09 -17.00
CA LEU A 365 0.59 0.62 -16.43
C LEU A 365 -0.43 0.19 -17.49
N TRP A 366 -0.13 0.30 -18.79
CA TRP A 366 -1.07 -0.08 -19.84
C TRP A 366 -1.36 -1.58 -19.85
N SER A 367 -2.62 -1.94 -20.09
CA SER A 367 -2.96 -3.32 -20.41
C SER A 367 -2.23 -3.79 -21.65
N LEU A 368 -1.68 -4.99 -21.58
CA LEU A 368 -1.01 -5.66 -22.68
C LEU A 368 -1.93 -6.65 -23.43
N ILE A 369 -3.20 -6.77 -23.03
CA ILE A 369 -4.20 -7.55 -23.77
C ILE A 369 -4.44 -6.88 -25.12
N VAL A 370 -4.26 -7.64 -26.19
CA VAL A 370 -4.37 -7.11 -27.56
C VAL A 370 -5.78 -6.63 -27.86
N ASN A 371 -6.77 -7.50 -27.62
CA ASN A 371 -8.20 -7.17 -27.74
C ASN A 371 -9.01 -8.18 -26.94
N TYR A 372 -9.71 -7.74 -25.91
CA TYR A 372 -10.66 -8.57 -25.18
C TYR A 372 -12.07 -8.29 -25.68
N GLN A 373 -12.75 -9.35 -26.08
CA GLN A 373 -14.17 -9.33 -26.44
C GLN A 373 -14.83 -10.54 -25.81
N SER A 374 -15.84 -10.34 -24.98
CA SER A 374 -16.64 -11.45 -24.44
C SER A 374 -17.36 -12.19 -25.56
N VAL A 375 -17.32 -13.51 -25.52
CA VAL A 375 -18.10 -14.33 -26.47
C VAL A 375 -19.60 -14.06 -26.35
N LYS A 376 -20.09 -13.61 -25.19
CA LYS A 376 -21.51 -13.29 -24.95
C LYS A 376 -21.99 -12.07 -25.74
N THR A 377 -21.09 -11.14 -26.04
CA THR A 377 -21.38 -9.92 -26.81
C THR A 377 -20.90 -10.03 -28.26
N LEU A 378 -20.29 -11.15 -28.66
CA LEU A 378 -19.86 -11.34 -30.03
C LEU A 378 -21.07 -11.72 -30.90
N ASP A 379 -21.28 -10.98 -31.99
CA ASP A 379 -22.28 -11.31 -33.03
C ASP A 379 -21.64 -12.01 -34.23
N GLN A 380 -20.50 -11.47 -34.70
CA GLN A 380 -19.81 -12.02 -35.87
C GLN A 380 -18.28 -11.91 -35.70
N LEU A 381 -17.57 -12.92 -36.17
CA LEU A 381 -16.11 -12.92 -36.27
C LEU A 381 -15.70 -13.27 -37.71
N GLN A 382 -15.08 -12.30 -38.40
CA GLN A 382 -14.54 -12.54 -39.75
C GLN A 382 -13.01 -12.66 -39.66
N VAL A 383 -12.48 -13.76 -40.21
CA VAL A 383 -11.03 -14.03 -40.23
C VAL A 383 -10.55 -14.16 -41.67
N THR A 384 -9.56 -13.35 -42.03
CA THR A 384 -8.81 -13.49 -43.29
C THR A 384 -7.44 -14.06 -42.97
N TYR A 385 -7.10 -15.21 -43.50
CA TYR A 385 -5.85 -15.92 -43.29
C TYR A 385 -5.44 -16.71 -44.52
N ALA A 386 -4.16 -16.67 -44.89
CA ALA A 386 -3.63 -17.37 -46.06
C ALA A 386 -4.35 -17.04 -47.39
N GLY A 387 -5.01 -15.90 -47.49
CA GLY A 387 -5.73 -15.44 -48.68
C GLY A 387 -7.23 -15.78 -48.68
N ASP A 388 -7.69 -16.62 -47.78
CA ASP A 388 -9.09 -16.98 -47.64
C ASP A 388 -9.76 -16.18 -46.50
N THR A 389 -11.04 -15.91 -46.65
CA THR A 389 -11.85 -15.22 -45.66
C THR A 389 -13.04 -16.08 -45.24
N HIS A 390 -13.12 -16.35 -43.95
CA HIS A 390 -14.21 -17.10 -43.34
C HIS A 390 -14.92 -16.25 -42.29
N THR A 391 -16.21 -16.51 -42.09
CA THR A 391 -17.04 -15.77 -41.16
C THR A 391 -17.73 -16.72 -40.18
N VAL A 392 -17.55 -16.50 -38.90
CA VAL A 392 -18.31 -17.16 -37.83
C VAL A 392 -19.44 -16.22 -37.41
N ASN A 393 -20.69 -16.70 -37.56
CA ASN A 393 -21.87 -16.01 -37.02
C ASN A 393 -22.29 -16.68 -35.72
N VAL A 394 -22.67 -15.88 -34.74
CA VAL A 394 -23.08 -16.33 -33.42
C VAL A 394 -24.56 -16.04 -33.24
N SER A 395 -25.35 -17.08 -33.00
CA SER A 395 -26.78 -16.93 -32.70
C SER A 395 -27.10 -17.45 -31.32
N ARG A 396 -28.01 -16.75 -30.62
CA ARG A 396 -28.47 -17.08 -29.27
C ARG A 396 -29.94 -17.22 -29.27
N GLU A 397 -30.43 -18.33 -28.71
CA GLU A 397 -31.86 -18.61 -28.54
C GLU A 397 -32.12 -18.85 -27.06
N THR A 398 -33.06 -18.08 -26.50
CA THR A 398 -33.54 -18.28 -25.13
C THR A 398 -34.77 -19.15 -25.16
N SER A 399 -34.78 -20.23 -24.42
CA SER A 399 -35.93 -21.08 -24.18
C SER A 399 -36.26 -21.11 -22.70
N THR A 400 -37.57 -20.93 -22.38
CA THR A 400 -38.06 -21.00 -21.00
C THR A 400 -38.65 -22.41 -20.78
N ASP A 401 -38.21 -23.10 -19.72
CA ASP A 401 -38.75 -24.40 -19.34
C ASP A 401 -40.15 -24.29 -18.69
N ASP A 402 -40.78 -25.42 -18.41
CA ASP A 402 -42.12 -25.46 -17.78
C ASP A 402 -42.13 -24.94 -16.35
N ASP A 403 -40.97 -24.82 -15.71
CA ASP A 403 -40.77 -24.28 -14.37
C ASP A 403 -40.44 -22.78 -14.38
N GLY A 404 -40.40 -22.16 -15.57
CA GLY A 404 -40.13 -20.72 -15.74
C GLY A 404 -38.66 -20.33 -15.75
N ASN A 405 -37.74 -21.29 -15.85
CA ASN A 405 -36.31 -21.00 -15.93
C ASN A 405 -35.89 -20.78 -17.40
N ASP A 406 -35.19 -19.70 -17.65
CA ASP A 406 -34.64 -19.39 -18.97
C ASP A 406 -33.30 -20.09 -19.19
N THR A 407 -33.20 -20.77 -20.33
CA THR A 407 -31.96 -21.39 -20.81
C THR A 407 -31.56 -20.75 -22.13
N GLU A 408 -30.35 -20.18 -22.20
CA GLU A 408 -29.77 -19.64 -23.42
C GLU A 408 -28.90 -20.69 -24.10
N THR A 409 -29.20 -20.95 -25.37
CA THR A 409 -28.42 -21.84 -26.24
C THR A 409 -27.69 -21.00 -27.28
N THR A 410 -26.35 -21.10 -27.31
CA THR A 410 -25.50 -20.39 -28.27
C THR A 410 -25.05 -21.36 -29.38
N THR A 411 -25.27 -20.97 -30.61
CA THR A 411 -24.87 -21.72 -31.81
C THR A 411 -23.87 -20.91 -32.63
N TYR A 412 -22.81 -21.56 -33.08
CA TYR A 412 -21.78 -20.99 -33.95
C TYR A 412 -21.85 -21.57 -35.35
N LYS A 413 -21.80 -20.71 -36.38
CA LYS A 413 -21.83 -21.13 -37.79
C LYS A 413 -20.66 -20.52 -38.55
N LEU A 414 -19.77 -21.35 -39.07
CA LEU A 414 -18.71 -20.98 -39.99
C LEU A 414 -19.20 -21.08 -41.42
N ASP A 415 -19.26 -19.97 -42.15
CA ASP A 415 -19.76 -19.92 -43.54
C ASP A 415 -21.07 -20.69 -43.73
N GLU A 416 -22.06 -20.45 -42.89
CA GLU A 416 -23.40 -21.08 -42.86
C GLU A 416 -23.46 -22.52 -42.29
N ASN A 417 -22.33 -23.18 -42.04
CA ASN A 417 -22.31 -24.52 -41.45
C ASN A 417 -22.13 -24.45 -39.93
N GLU A 418 -22.95 -25.19 -39.20
CA GLU A 418 -22.81 -25.29 -37.75
C GLU A 418 -21.47 -25.95 -37.39
N ILE A 419 -20.77 -25.40 -36.39
CA ILE A 419 -19.48 -25.88 -35.92
C ILE A 419 -19.54 -26.25 -34.44
N ASP A 420 -18.64 -27.16 -34.06
CA ASP A 420 -18.49 -27.54 -32.65
C ASP A 420 -18.08 -26.34 -31.77
N SER A 421 -18.85 -26.12 -30.72
CA SER A 421 -18.64 -24.99 -29.80
C SER A 421 -17.27 -25.04 -29.08
N THR A 422 -16.78 -26.25 -28.78
CA THR A 422 -15.47 -26.44 -28.12
C THR A 422 -14.33 -26.07 -29.05
N THR A 423 -14.43 -26.44 -30.33
CA THR A 423 -13.41 -26.08 -31.33
C THR A 423 -13.37 -24.58 -31.57
N PHE A 424 -14.55 -23.94 -31.69
CA PHE A 424 -14.61 -22.49 -31.82
C PHE A 424 -14.04 -21.77 -30.56
N THR A 425 -14.51 -22.15 -29.38
CA THR A 425 -14.05 -21.48 -28.14
C THR A 425 -12.58 -21.70 -27.85
N THR A 426 -11.99 -22.83 -28.28
CA THR A 426 -10.55 -23.07 -28.21
C THR A 426 -9.75 -22.04 -29.02
N PHE A 427 -10.15 -21.77 -30.24
CA PHE A 427 -9.56 -20.72 -31.07
C PHE A 427 -9.83 -19.34 -30.51
N TYR A 428 -11.10 -19.05 -30.18
CA TYR A 428 -11.54 -17.75 -29.71
C TYR A 428 -10.81 -17.33 -28.42
N ASN A 429 -10.68 -18.25 -27.46
CA ASN A 429 -9.97 -17.97 -26.20
C ASN A 429 -8.48 -17.67 -26.43
N LYS A 430 -7.81 -18.33 -27.38
CA LYS A 430 -6.43 -17.99 -27.73
C LYS A 430 -6.31 -16.60 -28.36
N LEU A 431 -7.33 -16.16 -29.07
CA LEU A 431 -7.38 -14.85 -29.71
C LEU A 431 -7.65 -13.72 -28.73
N VAL A 432 -8.69 -13.84 -27.89
CA VAL A 432 -9.13 -12.74 -26.99
C VAL A 432 -8.32 -12.62 -25.69
N ASN A 433 -7.66 -13.69 -25.28
CA ASN A 433 -6.74 -13.66 -24.13
C ASN A 433 -5.29 -13.43 -24.53
N MET A 434 -5.05 -13.04 -25.78
CA MET A 434 -3.71 -12.80 -26.28
C MET A 434 -3.13 -11.53 -25.67
N ALA A 435 -2.00 -11.66 -24.97
CA ALA A 435 -1.29 -10.54 -24.37
C ALA A 435 0.05 -10.30 -25.10
N GLY A 436 0.36 -9.05 -25.34
CA GLY A 436 1.69 -8.62 -25.77
C GLY A 436 2.68 -8.70 -24.60
N GLN A 437 3.97 -8.78 -24.93
CA GLN A 437 5.04 -8.60 -23.95
C GLN A 437 5.48 -7.13 -23.87
N LYS A 438 5.10 -6.35 -24.86
CA LYS A 438 5.34 -4.91 -24.94
C LYS A 438 4.33 -4.27 -25.87
N ARG A 439 3.89 -3.08 -25.54
CA ARG A 439 3.18 -2.17 -26.45
C ARG A 439 4.16 -1.11 -26.95
N LEU A 440 4.20 -0.86 -28.28
CA LEU A 440 5.06 0.16 -28.88
C LEU A 440 4.46 1.55 -28.61
N THR A 441 5.32 2.48 -28.24
CA THR A 441 4.98 3.91 -28.08
C THR A 441 5.31 4.72 -29.33
N GLU A 442 6.10 4.14 -30.24
CA GLU A 442 6.52 4.77 -31.47
C GLU A 442 5.63 4.34 -32.65
N SER A 443 5.60 5.16 -33.70
CA SER A 443 4.86 4.82 -34.91
C SER A 443 5.42 3.57 -35.57
N TYR A 444 4.54 2.65 -35.94
CA TYR A 444 4.89 1.39 -36.60
C TYR A 444 4.38 1.36 -38.04
N THR A 445 5.22 0.93 -38.95
CA THR A 445 4.86 0.66 -40.36
C THR A 445 5.22 -0.80 -40.67
N PRO A 446 4.23 -1.65 -41.02
CA PRO A 446 4.49 -3.03 -41.38
C PRO A 446 5.45 -3.15 -42.57
N ALA A 447 6.42 -4.07 -42.50
CA ALA A 447 7.37 -4.34 -43.57
C ALA A 447 6.84 -5.33 -44.62
N ALA A 448 5.75 -6.03 -44.33
CA ALA A 448 5.11 -7.04 -45.19
C ALA A 448 3.59 -6.98 -45.03
N ASP A 449 2.89 -7.72 -45.91
CA ASP A 449 1.44 -7.88 -45.80
C ASP A 449 1.06 -8.62 -44.51
N ALA A 450 -0.19 -8.40 -44.05
CA ALA A 450 -0.72 -9.07 -42.88
C ALA A 450 -0.82 -10.59 -43.10
N GLU A 451 -0.37 -11.38 -42.14
CA GLU A 451 -0.55 -12.83 -42.14
C GLU A 451 -1.97 -13.21 -41.73
N MET A 452 -2.56 -12.50 -40.78
CA MET A 452 -3.96 -12.68 -40.38
C MET A 452 -4.62 -11.34 -40.08
N LYS A 453 -5.87 -11.20 -40.48
CA LYS A 453 -6.75 -10.09 -40.11
C LYS A 453 -8.03 -10.64 -39.50
N VAL A 454 -8.41 -10.15 -38.35
CA VAL A 454 -9.63 -10.54 -37.63
C VAL A 454 -10.48 -9.30 -37.41
N VAL A 455 -11.75 -9.38 -37.80
CA VAL A 455 -12.75 -8.34 -37.55
C VAL A 455 -13.80 -8.92 -36.60
N PHE A 456 -13.92 -8.30 -35.46
CA PHE A 456 -14.98 -8.58 -34.49
C PHE A 456 -16.15 -7.63 -34.75
N ALA A 457 -17.36 -8.13 -34.72
CA ALA A 457 -18.57 -7.33 -34.62
C ALA A 457 -19.34 -7.77 -33.38
N ASP A 458 -19.73 -6.80 -32.56
CA ASP A 458 -20.50 -7.05 -31.35
C ASP A 458 -22.01 -6.95 -31.61
N THR A 459 -22.79 -7.29 -30.59
CA THR A 459 -24.27 -7.22 -30.63
C THR A 459 -24.80 -5.80 -30.82
N ASP A 460 -23.98 -4.77 -30.57
CA ASP A 460 -24.31 -3.35 -30.77
C ASP A 460 -23.85 -2.83 -32.14
N ASN A 461 -23.33 -3.69 -32.99
CA ASN A 461 -22.75 -3.41 -34.31
C ASN A 461 -21.46 -2.59 -34.29
N ASN A 462 -20.75 -2.51 -33.16
CA ASN A 462 -19.41 -1.97 -33.16
C ASN A 462 -18.43 -2.98 -33.78
N GLN A 463 -17.43 -2.48 -34.48
CA GLN A 463 -16.43 -3.32 -35.12
C GLN A 463 -15.03 -2.97 -34.64
N THR A 464 -14.28 -4.00 -34.27
CA THR A 464 -12.86 -3.92 -33.94
C THR A 464 -12.05 -4.80 -34.87
N THR A 465 -10.97 -4.28 -35.40
CA THR A 465 -10.07 -5.03 -36.29
C THR A 465 -8.72 -5.25 -35.63
N VAL A 466 -8.29 -6.50 -35.54
CA VAL A 466 -6.95 -6.90 -35.12
C VAL A 466 -6.20 -7.47 -36.32
N THR A 467 -5.00 -6.96 -36.57
CA THR A 467 -4.18 -7.40 -37.72
C THR A 467 -2.81 -7.85 -37.23
N PHE A 468 -2.38 -9.02 -37.67
CA PHE A 468 -1.12 -9.65 -37.28
C PHE A 468 -0.10 -9.55 -38.41
N TYR A 469 1.06 -8.95 -38.11
CA TYR A 469 2.20 -8.83 -39.03
C TYR A 469 3.42 -9.54 -38.44
N SER A 470 4.22 -10.21 -39.26
CA SER A 470 5.54 -10.67 -38.83
C SER A 470 6.39 -9.47 -38.45
N TYR A 471 6.93 -9.41 -37.24
CA TYR A 471 7.74 -8.28 -36.77
C TYR A 471 9.23 -8.61 -36.84
N ASP A 472 9.64 -9.64 -36.11
CA ASP A 472 11.03 -10.11 -36.11
C ASP A 472 11.11 -11.64 -35.91
N THR A 473 12.28 -12.12 -35.45
CA THR A 473 12.48 -13.56 -35.18
C THR A 473 11.60 -14.08 -34.05
N ASN A 474 11.29 -13.23 -33.06
CA ASN A 474 10.65 -13.62 -31.80
C ASN A 474 9.19 -13.16 -31.69
N TYR A 475 8.80 -12.11 -32.44
CA TYR A 475 7.53 -11.43 -32.25
C TYR A 475 6.73 -11.29 -33.55
N TYR A 476 5.41 -11.23 -33.35
CA TYR A 476 4.44 -10.62 -34.24
C TYR A 476 4.05 -9.24 -33.70
N ALA A 477 3.75 -8.32 -34.61
CA ALA A 477 3.05 -7.09 -34.28
C ALA A 477 1.55 -7.32 -34.47
N ALA A 478 0.80 -7.29 -33.37
CA ALA A 478 -0.65 -7.26 -33.39
C ALA A 478 -1.10 -5.80 -33.32
N VAL A 479 -1.82 -5.34 -34.33
CA VAL A 479 -2.26 -3.95 -34.49
C VAL A 479 -3.76 -3.88 -34.32
N VAL A 480 -4.19 -3.02 -33.40
CA VAL A 480 -5.61 -2.71 -33.13
C VAL A 480 -5.74 -1.23 -32.78
N ASP A 481 -6.65 -0.50 -33.42
CA ASP A 481 -6.93 0.93 -33.14
C ASP A 481 -5.66 1.80 -33.06
N ASN A 482 -4.72 1.63 -33.97
CA ASN A 482 -3.39 2.27 -34.00
C ASN A 482 -2.44 1.88 -32.84
N LYS A 483 -2.83 0.96 -31.98
CA LYS A 483 -1.99 0.37 -30.93
C LYS A 483 -1.26 -0.83 -31.49
N VAL A 484 0.00 -0.98 -31.11
CA VAL A 484 0.86 -2.06 -31.62
C VAL A 484 1.41 -2.86 -30.45
N PHE A 485 1.02 -4.12 -30.38
CA PHE A 485 1.48 -5.05 -29.36
C PHE A 485 2.49 -6.03 -29.95
N LEU A 486 3.64 -6.19 -29.31
CA LEU A 486 4.59 -7.24 -29.65
C LEU A 486 4.23 -8.51 -28.92
N VAL A 487 3.68 -9.47 -29.65
CA VAL A 487 3.23 -10.76 -29.13
C VAL A 487 4.24 -11.84 -29.49
N ASN A 488 4.51 -12.74 -28.54
CA ASN A 488 5.40 -13.87 -28.76
C ASN A 488 4.97 -14.68 -30.00
N LYS A 489 5.93 -14.99 -30.86
CA LYS A 489 5.70 -15.68 -32.13
C LYS A 489 5.05 -17.06 -31.97
N MET A 490 5.41 -17.79 -30.92
CA MET A 490 4.82 -19.11 -30.65
C MET A 490 3.34 -18.98 -30.30
N THR A 491 2.97 -18.04 -29.42
CA THR A 491 1.59 -17.76 -29.04
C THR A 491 0.70 -17.45 -30.23
N VAL A 492 1.17 -16.59 -31.15
CA VAL A 492 0.43 -16.25 -32.37
C VAL A 492 0.29 -17.46 -33.29
N LYS A 493 1.35 -18.26 -33.46
CA LYS A 493 1.29 -19.47 -34.28
C LYS A 493 0.39 -20.56 -33.70
N GLU A 494 0.32 -20.69 -32.39
CA GLU A 494 -0.63 -21.59 -31.74
C GLU A 494 -2.09 -21.16 -32.01
N MET A 495 -2.35 -19.87 -32.03
CA MET A 495 -3.66 -19.32 -32.38
C MET A 495 -3.97 -19.59 -33.89
N PHE A 496 -3.00 -19.38 -34.79
CA PHE A 496 -3.17 -19.73 -36.23
C PHE A 496 -3.49 -21.21 -36.38
N THR A 497 -2.80 -22.11 -35.70
CA THR A 497 -3.04 -23.56 -35.74
C THR A 497 -4.44 -23.91 -35.23
N ALA A 498 -4.90 -23.24 -34.16
CA ALA A 498 -6.26 -23.44 -33.65
C ALA A 498 -7.32 -23.00 -34.68
N TYR A 499 -7.07 -21.88 -35.39
CA TYR A 499 -7.91 -21.43 -36.49
C TYR A 499 -7.94 -22.43 -37.66
N GLU A 500 -6.77 -22.92 -38.09
CA GLU A 500 -6.68 -23.95 -39.14
C GLU A 500 -7.46 -25.23 -38.75
N THR A 501 -7.43 -25.62 -37.48
CA THR A 501 -8.20 -26.76 -36.98
C THR A 501 -9.69 -26.49 -37.06
N LEU A 502 -10.15 -25.28 -36.74
CA LEU A 502 -11.55 -24.87 -36.86
C LEU A 502 -12.04 -24.96 -38.30
N VAL A 503 -11.31 -24.43 -39.26
CA VAL A 503 -11.69 -24.44 -40.69
C VAL A 503 -11.64 -25.84 -41.28
N ASN A 504 -10.59 -26.64 -41.00
CA ASN A 504 -10.43 -27.98 -41.52
C ASN A 504 -11.40 -28.98 -40.91
N GLY A 505 -11.83 -28.81 -39.64
CA GLY A 505 -12.86 -29.61 -39.00
C GLY A 505 -14.19 -29.50 -39.72
N ASN A 506 -14.56 -28.30 -40.13
CA ASN A 506 -15.77 -28.02 -40.89
C ASN A 506 -15.74 -28.64 -42.32
N ALA A 507 -14.57 -28.64 -42.97
CA ALA A 507 -14.41 -29.24 -44.31
C ALA A 507 -14.62 -30.76 -44.31
N LYS A 508 -14.38 -31.48 -43.22
CA LYS A 508 -14.58 -32.91 -43.10
C LYS A 508 -16.06 -33.32 -42.94
N GLU A 509 -16.90 -32.47 -42.36
CA GLU A 509 -18.34 -32.75 -42.23
C GLU A 509 -19.13 -32.46 -43.50
N THR A 510 -18.61 -31.63 -44.42
CA THR A 510 -19.26 -31.38 -45.73
C THR A 510 -19.03 -32.47 -46.77
N GLU A 511 -18.06 -33.37 -46.58
CA GLU A 511 -17.89 -34.54 -47.42
C GLU A 511 -18.68 -35.78 -46.92
N THR A 512 -19.99 -35.73 -46.96
CA THR A 512 -20.81 -36.94 -46.82
C THR A 512 -20.70 -37.75 -48.12
N PRO A 513 -20.18 -39.00 -48.09
CA PRO A 513 -20.07 -39.77 -49.31
C PRO A 513 -21.47 -40.13 -49.82
N THR A 514 -21.81 -39.65 -51.00
CA THR A 514 -22.95 -40.11 -51.76
C THR A 514 -22.74 -41.58 -52.06
N THR A 515 -23.39 -42.49 -51.33
CA THR A 515 -23.43 -43.88 -51.65
C THR A 515 -24.33 -44.03 -52.85
N THR A 516 -23.73 -44.18 -54.00
CA THR A 516 -24.42 -44.64 -55.20
C THR A 516 -24.80 -46.14 -55.01
N ALA A 517 -26.05 -46.36 -54.72
CA ALA A 517 -26.59 -47.73 -54.81
C ALA A 517 -26.76 -48.10 -56.29
N GLU A 518 -25.86 -48.94 -56.83
CA GLU A 518 -26.12 -49.68 -58.05
C GLU A 518 -27.12 -50.74 -57.75
N ALA A 519 -28.24 -50.69 -58.54
CA ALA A 519 -29.23 -51.72 -58.58
C ALA A 519 -28.77 -52.86 -59.51
N GLU A 520 -28.82 -54.09 -59.02
CA GLU A 520 -29.18 -55.31 -59.80
C GLU A 520 -30.29 -56.08 -59.08
#